data_cc68c96e59560b136f6fe332ca49ff3a
#
_entry.id   cc68c96e59560b136f6fe332ca49ff3a
#
_cell.length_a   1.000
_cell.length_b   1.000
_cell.length_c   1.000
_cell.angle_alpha   90.00
_cell.angle_beta   90.00
_cell.angle_gamma   90.00
#
_symmetry.space_group_name_H-M   'P 1'
#
loop_
_entity.id
_entity.type
_entity.pdbx_description
1 polymer ?
#
loop_
_entity_poly.entity_id
_entity_poly.type
_entity_poly.pdbx_seq_one_letter_code
_entity_poly.pdbx_strand_id
1 'polypeptide(L)'
;MKPLKLTLSAFGPYADETVIDFTQLGGQGLFLVTGDTGAGKTTIFDGITFALYGETSGGVREASMLRSKYAKPETPTYAEYIFEYKDAVYTVKRSPDYERPKTRGTGMTTQKGEALLTFSDGRAPVTKLKEVNQTVADLIGLDMKQFTQIAMIAQGDFRKLLLADTEERSNIFRKLFHTDIYKVIQEKLKFEAGGLDKAYKELLRSIRQYTEQVRYSTEDQLGQQWILMEKNGFEGNLEEGLEILEQFLKVDKETLKNLNKQIKENDKELEKFRL
;
A
#
# COMPACT_ATOMS: atom_id res chain seq x y z
N MET A 1 18.25 -1.89 -12.75
CA MET A 1 18.90 -3.21 -12.69
C MET A 1 19.49 -3.50 -14.05
N LYS A 2 20.81 -3.77 -14.11
CA LYS A 2 21.57 -4.05 -15.34
C LYS A 2 22.00 -5.51 -15.33
N PRO A 3 21.58 -6.35 -16.29
CA PRO A 3 22.03 -7.73 -16.39
C PRO A 3 23.52 -7.75 -16.75
N LEU A 4 24.27 -8.61 -16.09
CA LEU A 4 25.69 -8.84 -16.40
C LEU A 4 25.89 -10.23 -16.99
N LYS A 5 25.38 -11.29 -16.34
CA LYS A 5 25.58 -12.67 -16.76
C LYS A 5 24.42 -13.54 -16.34
N LEU A 6 24.00 -14.44 -17.21
CA LEU A 6 23.06 -15.52 -16.90
C LEU A 6 23.69 -16.86 -17.25
N THR A 7 23.75 -17.77 -16.29
CA THR A 7 24.18 -19.16 -16.50
C THR A 7 23.00 -20.09 -16.28
N LEU A 8 22.69 -20.91 -17.24
CA LEU A 8 21.66 -21.94 -17.21
C LEU A 8 22.30 -23.30 -17.36
N SER A 9 22.04 -24.24 -16.46
CA SER A 9 22.56 -25.60 -16.53
C SER A 9 21.40 -26.59 -16.45
N ALA A 10 21.34 -27.51 -17.39
CA ALA A 10 20.28 -28.51 -17.56
C ALA A 10 18.87 -27.88 -17.40
N PHE A 11 18.63 -26.73 -18.05
CA PHE A 11 17.48 -25.89 -17.84
C PHE A 11 16.65 -25.68 -19.11
N GLY A 12 15.39 -26.09 -19.11
CA GLY A 12 14.52 -26.01 -20.29
C GLY A 12 15.08 -26.73 -21.51
N PRO A 13 15.31 -26.07 -22.64
CA PRO A 13 15.93 -26.69 -23.85
C PRO A 13 17.44 -26.83 -23.74
N TYR A 14 18.09 -26.18 -22.79
CA TYR A 14 19.53 -26.21 -22.59
C TYR A 14 19.93 -27.48 -21.83
N ALA A 15 20.58 -28.42 -22.51
CA ALA A 15 20.99 -29.71 -21.93
C ALA A 15 22.21 -29.59 -21.02
N ASP A 16 23.16 -28.77 -21.41
CA ASP A 16 24.42 -28.51 -20.73
C ASP A 16 24.44 -27.12 -20.13
N GLU A 17 25.58 -26.71 -19.55
CA GLU A 17 25.77 -25.37 -19.06
C GLU A 17 25.87 -24.37 -20.22
N THR A 18 24.99 -23.39 -20.23
CA THR A 18 24.93 -22.31 -21.22
C THR A 18 25.09 -20.96 -20.49
N VAL A 19 26.07 -20.20 -20.97
CA VAL A 19 26.40 -18.88 -20.40
C VAL A 19 26.00 -17.78 -21.36
N ILE A 20 25.24 -16.82 -20.89
CA ILE A 20 24.89 -15.59 -21.61
C ILE A 20 25.56 -14.44 -20.92
N ASP A 21 26.56 -13.86 -21.53
CA ASP A 21 27.30 -12.70 -21.03
C ASP A 21 26.76 -11.43 -21.68
N PHE A 22 25.92 -10.71 -20.93
CA PHE A 22 25.29 -9.47 -21.38
C PHE A 22 26.30 -8.32 -21.55
N THR A 23 27.46 -8.40 -20.91
CA THR A 23 28.49 -7.35 -21.04
C THR A 23 29.11 -7.30 -22.44
N GLN A 24 29.01 -8.39 -23.19
CA GLN A 24 29.51 -8.48 -24.56
C GLN A 24 28.49 -7.94 -25.59
N LEU A 25 27.26 -7.65 -25.19
CA LEU A 25 26.19 -7.21 -26.10
C LEU A 25 26.19 -5.70 -26.40
N GLY A 26 27.26 -5.01 -26.02
CA GLY A 26 27.46 -3.59 -26.26
C GLY A 26 26.98 -2.67 -25.16
N GLY A 27 27.51 -1.43 -25.15
CA GLY A 27 27.26 -0.44 -24.08
C GLY A 27 25.92 0.30 -24.17
N GLN A 28 25.13 0.11 -25.22
CA GLN A 28 23.88 0.86 -25.44
C GLN A 28 22.67 0.32 -24.66
N GLY A 29 22.83 -0.83 -23.97
CA GLY A 29 21.75 -1.40 -23.13
C GLY A 29 20.54 -1.97 -23.90
N LEU A 30 20.57 -1.93 -25.23
CA LEU A 30 19.55 -2.49 -26.10
C LEU A 30 20.14 -3.61 -26.94
N PHE A 31 19.54 -4.81 -26.90
CA PHE A 31 19.97 -5.97 -27.69
C PHE A 31 18.76 -6.81 -28.13
N LEU A 32 18.94 -7.54 -29.20
CA LEU A 32 17.92 -8.38 -29.81
C LEU A 32 18.29 -9.87 -29.66
N VAL A 33 17.35 -10.66 -29.11
CA VAL A 33 17.47 -12.13 -29.07
C VAL A 33 16.64 -12.74 -30.20
N THR A 34 17.29 -13.31 -31.18
CA THR A 34 16.66 -13.96 -32.37
C THR A 34 16.90 -15.45 -32.35
N GLY A 35 16.11 -16.20 -33.10
CA GLY A 35 16.21 -17.64 -33.25
C GLY A 35 14.86 -18.29 -33.55
N ASP A 36 14.88 -19.55 -33.92
CA ASP A 36 13.69 -20.31 -34.26
C ASP A 36 12.71 -20.52 -33.12
N THR A 37 11.48 -20.89 -33.43
CA THR A 37 10.49 -21.26 -32.40
C THR A 37 10.99 -22.51 -31.67
N GLY A 38 11.00 -22.47 -30.34
CA GLY A 38 11.53 -23.54 -29.51
C GLY A 38 13.03 -23.45 -29.17
N ALA A 39 13.79 -22.51 -29.78
CA ALA A 39 15.22 -22.33 -29.50
C ALA A 39 15.57 -21.85 -28.07
N GLY A 40 14.60 -21.64 -27.22
CA GLY A 40 14.84 -21.26 -25.82
C GLY A 40 14.84 -19.76 -25.51
N LYS A 41 14.45 -18.90 -26.45
CA LYS A 41 14.42 -17.44 -26.22
C LYS A 41 13.63 -17.03 -24.95
N THR A 42 12.44 -17.58 -24.76
CA THR A 42 11.61 -17.33 -23.56
C THR A 42 12.25 -17.95 -22.32
N THR A 43 12.98 -19.04 -22.44
CA THR A 43 13.66 -19.72 -21.34
C THR A 43 14.76 -18.85 -20.70
N ILE A 44 15.35 -17.92 -21.46
CA ILE A 44 16.28 -16.93 -20.92
C ILE A 44 15.56 -16.07 -19.86
N PHE A 45 14.38 -15.61 -20.17
CA PHE A 45 13.54 -14.83 -19.25
C PHE A 45 13.03 -15.69 -18.07
N ASP A 46 12.63 -16.94 -18.33
CA ASP A 46 12.29 -17.89 -17.27
C ASP A 46 13.47 -18.14 -16.33
N GLY A 47 14.70 -18.22 -16.86
CA GLY A 47 15.91 -18.36 -16.06
C GLY A 47 16.18 -17.17 -15.15
N ILE A 48 15.98 -15.94 -15.64
CA ILE A 48 16.13 -14.70 -14.84
C ILE A 48 15.08 -14.67 -13.73
N THR A 49 13.79 -14.88 -14.05
CA THR A 49 12.72 -14.87 -13.05
C THR A 49 12.86 -15.99 -12.04
N PHE A 50 13.24 -17.19 -12.50
CA PHE A 50 13.48 -18.30 -11.59
C PHE A 50 14.66 -18.02 -10.66
N ALA A 51 15.76 -17.51 -11.15
CA ALA A 51 16.88 -17.14 -10.28
C ALA A 51 16.46 -16.11 -9.22
N LEU A 52 15.76 -15.05 -9.60
CA LEU A 52 15.33 -13.99 -8.68
C LEU A 52 14.25 -14.44 -7.70
N TYR A 53 13.17 -15.06 -8.19
CA TYR A 53 11.96 -15.29 -7.40
C TYR A 53 11.61 -16.77 -7.18
N GLY A 54 12.26 -17.70 -7.90
CA GLY A 54 11.98 -19.14 -7.81
C GLY A 54 10.79 -19.62 -8.63
N GLU A 55 10.25 -18.75 -9.48
CA GLU A 55 9.10 -19.03 -10.34
C GLU A 55 9.40 -18.65 -11.79
N THR A 56 8.64 -19.18 -12.76
CA THR A 56 8.81 -18.87 -14.18
C THR A 56 8.03 -17.65 -14.61
N SER A 57 8.48 -16.96 -15.66
CA SER A 57 7.89 -15.70 -16.15
C SER A 57 6.41 -15.84 -16.54
N GLY A 58 6.00 -16.99 -17.06
CA GLY A 58 4.63 -17.23 -17.53
C GLY A 58 3.68 -17.85 -16.49
N GLY A 59 4.16 -18.23 -15.30
CA GLY A 59 3.33 -18.86 -14.25
C GLY A 59 2.72 -20.24 -14.61
N VAL A 60 3.04 -20.76 -15.82
CA VAL A 60 2.43 -22.00 -16.35
C VAL A 60 3.30 -23.23 -16.07
N ARG A 61 4.61 -23.04 -15.90
CA ARG A 61 5.56 -24.11 -15.64
C ARG A 61 5.90 -24.19 -14.17
N GLU A 62 5.66 -25.32 -13.56
CA GLU A 62 6.17 -25.59 -12.20
C GLU A 62 7.71 -25.68 -12.22
N ALA A 63 8.33 -25.34 -11.10
CA ALA A 63 9.78 -25.37 -10.95
C ALA A 63 10.37 -26.77 -11.24
N SER A 64 9.62 -27.83 -10.93
CA SER A 64 9.95 -29.23 -11.24
C SER A 64 10.08 -29.50 -12.75
N MET A 65 9.39 -28.71 -13.59
CA MET A 65 9.42 -28.86 -15.05
C MET A 65 10.59 -28.12 -15.72
N LEU A 66 11.39 -27.41 -14.93
CA LEU A 66 12.50 -26.61 -15.46
C LEU A 66 13.71 -27.43 -15.87
N ARG A 67 13.88 -28.65 -15.32
CA ARG A 67 14.97 -29.51 -15.70
C ARG A 67 14.84 -29.94 -17.18
N SER A 68 15.93 -29.76 -17.88
CA SER A 68 16.02 -30.20 -19.28
C SER A 68 15.82 -31.73 -19.43
N LYS A 69 14.91 -32.13 -20.29
CA LYS A 69 14.71 -33.53 -20.65
C LYS A 69 15.87 -34.10 -21.51
N TYR A 70 16.71 -33.22 -22.03
CA TYR A 70 17.86 -33.59 -22.86
C TYR A 70 19.16 -33.66 -22.06
N ALA A 71 19.13 -33.22 -20.81
CA ALA A 71 20.32 -33.25 -19.96
C ALA A 71 20.66 -34.66 -19.47
N LYS A 72 21.95 -34.91 -19.32
CA LYS A 72 22.42 -36.12 -18.66
C LYS A 72 21.95 -36.17 -17.21
N PRO A 73 21.66 -37.35 -16.64
CA PRO A 73 21.19 -37.45 -15.27
C PRO A 73 22.12 -36.80 -14.23
N GLU A 74 23.42 -36.79 -14.48
CA GLU A 74 24.48 -36.27 -13.61
C GLU A 74 24.60 -34.75 -13.66
N THR A 75 24.13 -34.12 -14.77
CA THR A 75 24.23 -32.65 -14.93
C THR A 75 23.35 -31.92 -13.92
N PRO A 76 23.91 -31.03 -13.10
CA PRO A 76 23.11 -30.29 -12.12
C PRO A 76 22.18 -29.29 -12.81
N THR A 77 20.99 -29.12 -12.25
CA THR A 77 20.01 -28.15 -12.77
C THR A 77 20.03 -26.89 -11.91
N TYR A 78 20.37 -25.76 -12.53
CA TYR A 78 20.34 -24.45 -11.86
C TYR A 78 20.23 -23.29 -12.85
N ALA A 79 19.80 -22.15 -12.36
CA ALA A 79 19.96 -20.85 -12.97
C ALA A 79 20.78 -19.95 -12.03
N GLU A 80 21.79 -19.28 -12.59
CA GLU A 80 22.58 -18.28 -11.87
C GLU A 80 22.54 -16.97 -12.62
N TYR A 81 22.15 -15.91 -11.93
CA TYR A 81 21.99 -14.59 -12.51
C TYR A 81 22.83 -13.56 -11.76
N ILE A 82 23.70 -12.88 -12.49
CA ILE A 82 24.57 -11.82 -12.00
C ILE A 82 24.05 -10.49 -12.56
N PHE A 83 23.78 -9.52 -11.70
CA PHE A 83 23.28 -8.22 -12.10
C PHE A 83 23.82 -7.10 -11.21
N GLU A 84 23.88 -5.91 -11.76
CA GLU A 84 24.22 -4.67 -11.07
C GLU A 84 22.93 -3.90 -10.71
N TYR A 85 22.84 -3.43 -9.49
CA TYR A 85 21.74 -2.60 -9.01
C TYR A 85 22.21 -1.63 -7.94
N LYS A 86 21.99 -0.31 -8.12
CA LYS A 86 22.45 0.75 -7.21
C LYS A 86 23.97 0.64 -6.91
N ASP A 87 24.75 0.54 -7.96
CA ASP A 87 26.24 0.48 -7.94
C ASP A 87 26.82 -0.74 -7.18
N ALA A 88 26.04 -1.74 -6.88
CA ALA A 88 26.47 -3.00 -6.28
C ALA A 88 26.14 -4.18 -7.19
N VAL A 89 26.97 -5.22 -7.13
CA VAL A 89 26.79 -6.46 -7.92
C VAL A 89 26.23 -7.54 -7.01
N TYR A 90 25.24 -8.23 -7.51
CA TYR A 90 24.51 -9.31 -6.85
C TYR A 90 24.59 -10.57 -7.69
N THR A 91 24.80 -11.72 -7.04
CA THR A 91 24.71 -13.02 -7.70
C THR A 91 23.65 -13.86 -7.01
N VAL A 92 22.63 -14.28 -7.76
CA VAL A 92 21.61 -15.20 -7.28
C VAL A 92 21.73 -16.50 -8.05
N LYS A 93 21.96 -17.60 -7.34
CA LYS A 93 21.98 -18.96 -7.88
C LYS A 93 20.84 -19.76 -7.27
N ARG A 94 20.08 -20.46 -8.10
CA ARG A 94 18.93 -21.23 -7.65
C ARG A 94 18.81 -22.55 -8.41
N SER A 95 18.53 -23.63 -7.68
CA SER A 95 18.20 -24.95 -8.19
C SER A 95 16.74 -25.27 -7.89
N PRO A 96 15.96 -25.88 -8.82
CA PRO A 96 14.67 -26.46 -8.51
C PRO A 96 14.82 -27.81 -7.77
N ASP A 97 13.70 -28.39 -7.33
CA ASP A 97 13.67 -29.82 -6.99
C ASP A 97 13.81 -30.63 -8.28
N TYR A 98 14.73 -31.60 -8.30
CA TYR A 98 14.90 -32.51 -9.44
C TYR A 98 15.48 -33.85 -9.02
N GLU A 99 15.26 -34.88 -9.85
CA GLU A 99 15.85 -36.21 -9.67
C GLU A 99 17.26 -36.29 -10.22
N ARG A 100 18.17 -36.91 -9.46
CA ARG A 100 19.55 -37.19 -9.88
C ARG A 100 19.98 -38.58 -9.41
N PRO A 101 21.00 -39.17 -10.03
CA PRO A 101 21.62 -40.37 -9.52
C PRO A 101 22.16 -40.18 -8.09
N LYS A 102 22.08 -41.23 -7.29
CA LYS A 102 22.71 -41.25 -5.95
C LYS A 102 24.21 -41.13 -6.08
N THR A 103 24.85 -40.38 -5.22
CA THR A 103 26.32 -40.27 -5.17
C THR A 103 26.97 -41.55 -4.67
N ARG A 104 26.23 -42.36 -3.88
CA ARG A 104 26.67 -43.67 -3.36
C ARG A 104 25.53 -44.67 -3.55
N GLY A 105 25.85 -45.84 -4.13
CA GLY A 105 24.87 -46.89 -4.46
C GLY A 105 24.19 -46.70 -5.80
N THR A 106 23.22 -47.54 -6.10
CA THR A 106 22.43 -47.49 -7.36
C THR A 106 21.08 -46.83 -7.12
N GLY A 107 20.51 -46.20 -8.18
CA GLY A 107 19.17 -45.58 -8.18
C GLY A 107 19.18 -44.05 -8.14
N MET A 108 17.99 -43.50 -8.14
CA MET A 108 17.76 -42.05 -8.15
C MET A 108 17.47 -41.48 -6.77
N THR A 109 17.70 -40.20 -6.58
CA THR A 109 17.35 -39.42 -5.38
C THR A 109 16.90 -38.03 -5.79
N THR A 110 16.02 -37.45 -5.01
CA THR A 110 15.56 -36.08 -5.22
C THR A 110 16.57 -35.09 -4.61
N GLN A 111 17.16 -34.25 -5.45
CA GLN A 111 17.87 -33.05 -5.01
C GLN A 111 16.82 -31.99 -4.64
N LYS A 112 16.88 -31.52 -3.39
CA LYS A 112 16.01 -30.42 -2.96
C LYS A 112 16.44 -29.10 -3.56
N GLY A 113 15.45 -28.24 -3.83
CA GLY A 113 15.70 -26.90 -4.33
C GLY A 113 16.50 -26.06 -3.35
N GLU A 114 17.43 -25.30 -3.86
CA GLU A 114 18.33 -24.45 -3.08
C GLU A 114 18.36 -23.05 -3.69
N ALA A 115 18.65 -22.04 -2.87
CA ALA A 115 18.92 -20.68 -3.33
C ALA A 115 20.10 -20.10 -2.57
N LEU A 116 20.90 -19.33 -3.27
CA LEU A 116 22.05 -18.61 -2.73
C LEU A 116 22.06 -17.20 -3.33
N LEU A 117 22.07 -16.19 -2.46
CA LEU A 117 22.30 -14.80 -2.82
C LEU A 117 23.61 -14.32 -2.22
N THR A 118 24.50 -13.83 -3.05
CA THR A 118 25.79 -13.22 -2.63
C THR A 118 25.86 -11.76 -3.05
N PHE A 119 26.68 -11.02 -2.32
CA PHE A 119 26.83 -9.57 -2.42
C PHE A 119 28.26 -9.22 -2.71
N SER A 120 28.53 -8.20 -3.56
CA SER A 120 29.89 -7.72 -3.83
C SER A 120 30.47 -6.85 -2.72
N ASP A 121 29.66 -6.40 -1.77
CA ASP A 121 30.04 -5.51 -0.67
C ASP A 121 30.55 -6.22 0.60
N GLY A 122 30.70 -7.55 0.54
CA GLY A 122 31.23 -8.36 1.65
C GLY A 122 30.21 -8.76 2.70
N ARG A 123 28.92 -8.47 2.51
CA ARG A 123 27.86 -9.01 3.37
C ARG A 123 27.82 -10.52 3.32
N ALA A 124 27.38 -11.15 4.43
CA ALA A 124 27.21 -12.59 4.49
C ALA A 124 26.16 -13.07 3.45
N PRO A 125 26.40 -14.21 2.78
CA PRO A 125 25.46 -14.76 1.80
C PRO A 125 24.18 -15.22 2.48
N VAL A 126 23.06 -15.12 1.75
CA VAL A 126 21.74 -15.59 2.18
C VAL A 126 21.44 -16.91 1.47
N THR A 127 21.08 -17.96 2.22
CA THR A 127 20.97 -19.33 1.68
C THR A 127 19.59 -19.98 1.82
N LYS A 128 18.69 -19.43 2.68
CA LYS A 128 17.35 -20.00 2.83
C LYS A 128 16.41 -19.45 1.76
N LEU A 129 15.68 -20.32 1.07
CA LEU A 129 14.74 -19.97 0.00
C LEU A 129 13.84 -18.77 0.32
N LYS A 130 13.18 -18.77 1.50
CA LYS A 130 12.31 -17.68 1.94
C LYS A 130 13.05 -16.37 2.15
N GLU A 131 14.23 -16.45 2.77
CA GLU A 131 15.07 -15.26 3.03
C GLU A 131 15.62 -14.67 1.74
N VAL A 132 16.04 -15.52 0.79
CA VAL A 132 16.47 -15.07 -0.55
C VAL A 132 15.33 -14.38 -1.28
N ASN A 133 14.13 -14.96 -1.29
CA ASN A 133 12.96 -14.36 -1.93
C ASN A 133 12.63 -12.99 -1.35
N GLN A 134 12.60 -12.89 -0.01
CA GLN A 134 12.33 -11.62 0.66
C GLN A 134 13.42 -10.58 0.37
N THR A 135 14.69 -10.98 0.49
CA THR A 135 15.81 -10.07 0.25
C THR A 135 15.84 -9.55 -1.20
N VAL A 136 15.54 -10.41 -2.18
CA VAL A 136 15.44 -10.00 -3.58
C VAL A 136 14.26 -9.04 -3.81
N ALA A 137 13.09 -9.34 -3.23
CA ALA A 137 11.92 -8.47 -3.33
C ALA A 137 12.18 -7.10 -2.69
N ASP A 138 12.79 -7.06 -1.50
CA ASP A 138 13.14 -5.82 -0.80
C ASP A 138 14.21 -5.02 -1.55
N LEU A 139 15.20 -5.71 -2.13
CA LEU A 139 16.27 -5.09 -2.91
C LEU A 139 15.74 -4.42 -4.18
N ILE A 140 14.93 -5.15 -4.96
CA ILE A 140 14.40 -4.67 -6.25
C ILE A 140 13.19 -3.74 -6.02
N GLY A 141 12.46 -3.92 -4.92
CA GLY A 141 11.23 -3.19 -4.60
C GLY A 141 10.00 -3.68 -5.37
N LEU A 142 10.10 -4.85 -6.01
CA LEU A 142 9.04 -5.47 -6.81
C LEU A 142 8.89 -6.93 -6.41
N ASP A 143 7.65 -7.38 -6.24
CA ASP A 143 7.35 -8.81 -6.20
C ASP A 143 7.44 -9.42 -7.62
N MET A 144 7.39 -10.74 -7.71
CA MET A 144 7.50 -11.45 -8.99
C MET A 144 6.45 -11.00 -9.99
N LYS A 145 5.19 -10.86 -9.58
CA LYS A 145 4.08 -10.46 -10.47
C LYS A 145 4.33 -9.05 -11.03
N GLN A 146 4.79 -8.15 -10.21
CA GLN A 146 5.13 -6.78 -10.61
C GLN A 146 6.36 -6.74 -11.50
N PHE A 147 7.39 -7.53 -11.18
CA PHE A 147 8.59 -7.63 -11.98
C PHE A 147 8.29 -8.15 -13.39
N THR A 148 7.47 -9.19 -13.52
CA THR A 148 7.06 -9.71 -14.83
C THR A 148 6.17 -8.76 -15.62
N GLN A 149 5.39 -7.93 -14.95
CA GLN A 149 4.54 -6.91 -15.61
C GLN A 149 5.31 -5.67 -16.08
N ILE A 150 6.38 -5.31 -15.37
CA ILE A 150 7.10 -4.05 -15.57
C ILE A 150 8.44 -4.25 -16.29
N ALA A 151 9.26 -5.19 -15.78
CA ALA A 151 10.62 -5.41 -16.24
C ALA A 151 10.73 -6.47 -17.33
N MET A 152 9.76 -7.38 -17.40
CA MET A 152 9.74 -8.48 -18.35
C MET A 152 8.37 -8.62 -19.00
N ILE A 153 8.16 -7.87 -20.04
CA ILE A 153 6.93 -7.96 -20.82
C ILE A 153 7.03 -9.19 -21.72
N ALA A 154 6.54 -10.33 -21.23
CA ALA A 154 6.44 -11.54 -22.03
C ALA A 154 5.50 -11.34 -23.24
N GLN A 155 5.69 -12.14 -24.27
CA GLN A 155 4.84 -12.09 -25.46
C GLN A 155 3.36 -12.27 -25.09
N GLY A 156 2.56 -11.21 -25.23
CA GLY A 156 1.14 -11.16 -24.84
C GLY A 156 0.86 -10.41 -23.52
N ASP A 157 1.81 -10.25 -22.62
CA ASP A 157 1.60 -9.58 -21.34
C ASP A 157 1.63 -8.05 -21.45
N PHE A 158 2.24 -7.51 -22.52
CA PHE A 158 2.13 -6.09 -22.85
C PHE A 158 0.66 -5.62 -22.95
N ARG A 159 -0.21 -6.49 -23.46
CA ARG A 159 -1.65 -6.22 -23.50
C ARG A 159 -2.26 -6.11 -22.11
N LYS A 160 -1.80 -6.86 -21.12
CA LYS A 160 -2.34 -6.81 -19.74
C LYS A 160 -2.11 -5.46 -19.10
N LEU A 161 -0.90 -4.89 -19.23
CA LEU A 161 -0.61 -3.54 -18.70
C LEU A 161 -1.44 -2.46 -19.42
N LEU A 162 -1.60 -2.58 -20.74
CA LEU A 162 -2.40 -1.63 -21.53
C LEU A 162 -3.91 -1.76 -21.25
N LEU A 163 -4.38 -2.98 -21.01
CA LEU A 163 -5.80 -3.28 -20.75
C LEU A 163 -6.15 -3.24 -19.26
N ALA A 164 -5.16 -3.17 -18.38
CA ALA A 164 -5.38 -2.99 -16.95
C ALA A 164 -6.25 -1.76 -16.69
N ASP A 165 -7.16 -1.85 -15.73
CA ASP A 165 -7.96 -0.72 -15.33
C ASP A 165 -7.10 0.38 -14.67
N THR A 166 -7.70 1.54 -14.42
CA THR A 166 -7.00 2.71 -13.87
C THR A 166 -6.49 2.43 -12.44
N GLU A 167 -7.20 1.64 -11.67
CA GLU A 167 -6.82 1.31 -10.29
C GLU A 167 -5.62 0.35 -10.28
N GLU A 168 -5.66 -0.70 -11.09
CA GLU A 168 -4.58 -1.68 -11.21
C GLU A 168 -3.29 -1.03 -11.72
N ARG A 169 -3.36 -0.19 -12.76
CA ARG A 169 -2.23 0.62 -13.25
C ARG A 169 -1.68 1.57 -12.19
N SER A 170 -2.56 2.26 -11.47
CA SER A 170 -2.17 3.18 -10.40
C SER A 170 -1.42 2.45 -9.28
N ASN A 171 -1.85 1.25 -8.90
CA ASN A 171 -1.20 0.43 -7.89
C ASN A 171 0.19 -0.05 -8.34
N ILE A 172 0.33 -0.46 -9.61
CA ILE A 172 1.62 -0.83 -10.20
C ILE A 172 2.60 0.36 -10.15
N PHE A 173 2.16 1.53 -10.64
CA PHE A 173 3.01 2.74 -10.66
C PHE A 173 3.37 3.25 -9.26
N ARG A 174 2.45 3.18 -8.29
CA ARG A 174 2.75 3.58 -6.90
C ARG A 174 3.87 2.76 -6.31
N LYS A 175 3.86 1.45 -6.50
CA LYS A 175 4.93 0.57 -6.02
C LYS A 175 6.24 0.81 -6.77
N LEU A 176 6.18 1.00 -8.10
CA LEU A 176 7.36 1.29 -8.92
C LEU A 176 8.06 2.58 -8.50
N PHE A 177 7.28 3.64 -8.24
CA PHE A 177 7.80 4.96 -7.87
C PHE A 177 7.87 5.18 -6.35
N HIS A 178 7.60 4.13 -5.54
CA HIS A 178 7.60 4.21 -4.07
C HIS A 178 6.69 5.33 -3.51
N THR A 179 5.54 5.55 -4.15
CA THR A 179 4.59 6.62 -3.79
C THR A 179 3.46 6.15 -2.88
N ASP A 180 3.52 4.94 -2.37
CA ASP A 180 2.50 4.37 -1.44
C ASP A 180 2.36 5.21 -0.16
N ILE A 181 3.45 5.83 0.31
CA ILE A 181 3.42 6.72 1.47
C ILE A 181 2.42 7.87 1.32
N TYR A 182 2.30 8.44 0.11
CA TYR A 182 1.35 9.52 -0.13
C TYR A 182 -0.11 9.04 -0.05
N LYS A 183 -0.39 7.80 -0.46
CA LYS A 183 -1.71 7.19 -0.29
C LYS A 183 -2.05 7.02 1.18
N VAL A 184 -1.12 6.50 1.98
CA VAL A 184 -1.30 6.34 3.44
C VAL A 184 -1.57 7.69 4.11
N ILE A 185 -0.81 8.73 3.76
CA ILE A 185 -1.02 10.09 4.28
C ILE A 185 -2.41 10.61 3.87
N GLN A 186 -2.78 10.45 2.60
CA GLN A 186 -4.09 10.87 2.09
C GLN A 186 -5.24 10.19 2.82
N GLU A 187 -5.16 8.88 3.03
CA GLU A 187 -6.18 8.10 3.73
C GLU A 187 -6.29 8.53 5.21
N LYS A 188 -5.15 8.77 5.87
CA LYS A 188 -5.12 9.26 7.24
C LYS A 188 -5.75 10.65 7.37
N LEU A 189 -5.36 11.58 6.50
CA LEU A 189 -5.95 12.93 6.47
C LEU A 189 -7.46 12.89 6.19
N LYS A 190 -7.89 12.06 5.26
CA LYS A 190 -9.33 11.88 4.96
C LYS A 190 -10.10 11.30 6.14
N PHE A 191 -9.51 10.37 6.86
CA PHE A 191 -10.10 9.79 8.07
C PHE A 191 -10.23 10.84 9.18
N GLU A 192 -9.17 11.60 9.46
CA GLU A 192 -9.17 12.66 10.48
C GLU A 192 -10.14 13.78 10.11
N ALA A 193 -10.13 14.24 8.86
CA ALA A 193 -11.07 15.26 8.38
C ALA A 193 -12.53 14.79 8.50
N GLY A 194 -12.82 13.52 8.18
CA GLY A 194 -14.16 12.96 8.35
C GLY A 194 -14.59 12.87 9.81
N GLY A 195 -13.66 12.56 10.71
CA GLY A 195 -13.91 12.56 12.16
C GLY A 195 -14.23 13.96 12.70
N LEU A 196 -13.45 14.96 12.29
CA LEU A 196 -13.66 16.37 12.68
C LEU A 196 -14.97 16.91 12.10
N ASP A 197 -15.30 16.62 10.83
CA ASP A 197 -16.56 17.04 10.23
C ASP A 197 -17.78 16.46 10.96
N LYS A 198 -17.69 15.18 11.37
CA LYS A 198 -18.74 14.54 12.16
C LYS A 198 -18.89 15.20 13.51
N ALA A 199 -17.79 15.42 14.24
CA ALA A 199 -17.81 16.10 15.55
C ALA A 199 -18.34 17.52 15.43
N TYR A 200 -17.94 18.26 14.41
CA TYR A 200 -18.45 19.61 14.12
C TYR A 200 -19.97 19.62 13.90
N LYS A 201 -20.49 18.71 13.08
CA LYS A 201 -21.92 18.59 12.83
C LYS A 201 -22.73 18.19 14.07
N GLU A 202 -22.16 17.34 14.92
CA GLU A 202 -22.77 16.98 16.21
C GLU A 202 -22.83 18.17 17.16
N LEU A 203 -21.76 18.98 17.23
CA LEU A 203 -21.73 20.21 18.03
C LEU A 203 -22.75 21.25 17.54
N LEU A 204 -22.81 21.49 16.24
CA LEU A 204 -23.81 22.39 15.67
C LEU A 204 -25.24 21.93 15.96
N ARG A 205 -25.50 20.63 15.89
CA ARG A 205 -26.82 20.08 16.24
C ARG A 205 -27.14 20.30 17.72
N SER A 206 -26.16 20.09 18.59
CA SER A 206 -26.32 20.35 20.05
C SER A 206 -26.57 21.81 20.34
N ILE A 207 -25.83 22.73 19.71
CA ILE A 207 -26.06 24.18 19.85
C ILE A 207 -27.50 24.51 19.45
N ARG A 208 -27.94 24.06 18.29
CA ARG A 208 -29.32 24.30 17.83
C ARG A 208 -30.37 23.76 18.81
N GLN A 209 -30.17 22.54 19.33
CA GLN A 209 -31.07 21.94 20.30
C GLN A 209 -31.17 22.74 21.58
N TYR A 210 -30.07 23.32 22.09
CA TYR A 210 -30.06 24.12 23.28
C TYR A 210 -30.65 25.53 23.04
N THR A 211 -30.33 26.13 21.89
CA THR A 211 -30.82 27.48 21.56
C THR A 211 -32.31 27.53 21.26
N GLU A 212 -32.89 26.49 20.67
CA GLU A 212 -34.34 26.35 20.44
C GLU A 212 -35.16 26.37 21.75
N GLN A 213 -34.54 26.04 22.89
CA GLN A 213 -35.22 26.04 24.21
C GLN A 213 -35.16 27.39 24.91
N VAL A 214 -34.35 28.33 24.42
CA VAL A 214 -34.22 29.65 25.02
C VAL A 214 -35.50 30.46 24.80
N ARG A 215 -36.08 30.97 25.89
CA ARG A 215 -37.24 31.87 25.86
C ARG A 215 -36.76 33.30 25.97
N TYR A 216 -37.12 34.12 25.03
CA TYR A 216 -36.72 35.55 24.99
C TYR A 216 -37.85 36.41 24.42
N SER A 217 -37.84 37.71 24.72
CA SER A 217 -38.75 38.67 24.09
C SER A 217 -38.27 39.04 22.70
N THR A 218 -39.17 38.93 21.73
CA THR A 218 -38.89 39.32 20.32
C THR A 218 -38.94 40.82 20.07
N GLU A 219 -39.47 41.59 21.05
CA GLU A 219 -39.61 43.04 20.94
C GLU A 219 -38.36 43.79 21.41
N ASP A 220 -37.48 43.13 22.19
CA ASP A 220 -36.25 43.70 22.70
C ASP A 220 -35.11 43.66 21.69
N GLN A 221 -34.18 44.60 21.76
CA GLN A 221 -33.01 44.68 20.92
C GLN A 221 -32.12 43.41 21.04
N LEU A 222 -32.00 42.86 22.25
CA LEU A 222 -31.27 41.62 22.49
C LEU A 222 -31.93 40.42 21.85
N GLY A 223 -33.28 40.36 21.92
CA GLY A 223 -34.03 39.29 21.26
C GLY A 223 -33.90 39.31 19.72
N GLN A 224 -33.87 40.52 19.15
CA GLN A 224 -33.64 40.66 17.68
C GLN A 224 -32.22 40.22 17.28
N GLN A 225 -31.20 40.54 18.08
CA GLN A 225 -29.84 40.06 17.87
C GLN A 225 -29.77 38.53 17.99
N TRP A 226 -30.42 37.93 18.97
CA TRP A 226 -30.51 36.49 19.13
C TRP A 226 -31.12 35.81 17.92
N ILE A 227 -32.21 36.30 17.36
CA ILE A 227 -32.87 35.78 16.14
C ILE A 227 -31.92 35.77 14.95
N LEU A 228 -31.10 36.81 14.79
CA LEU A 228 -30.14 36.88 13.71
C LEU A 228 -29.04 35.80 13.83
N MET A 229 -28.55 35.58 15.04
CA MET A 229 -27.55 34.54 15.34
C MET A 229 -28.12 33.13 15.18
N GLU A 230 -29.35 32.93 15.65
CA GLU A 230 -30.04 31.65 15.51
C GLU A 230 -30.26 31.26 14.05
N LYS A 231 -30.63 32.22 13.17
CA LYS A 231 -30.75 32.00 11.72
C LYS A 231 -29.44 31.58 11.07
N ASN A 232 -28.31 32.10 11.55
CA ASN A 232 -26.97 31.73 11.03
C ASN A 232 -26.36 30.52 11.79
N GLY A 233 -27.11 29.88 12.69
CA GLY A 233 -26.64 28.73 13.46
C GLY A 233 -25.49 29.05 14.41
N PHE A 234 -25.33 30.31 14.83
CA PHE A 234 -24.24 30.80 15.68
C PHE A 234 -22.83 30.65 15.11
N GLU A 235 -22.71 30.39 13.78
CA GLU A 235 -21.40 30.31 13.14
C GLU A 235 -20.66 31.64 13.23
N GLY A 236 -19.45 31.63 13.83
CA GLY A 236 -18.59 32.77 14.01
C GLY A 236 -18.96 33.73 15.14
N ASN A 237 -20.15 33.57 15.77
CA ASN A 237 -20.69 34.51 16.78
C ASN A 237 -21.06 33.81 18.10
N LEU A 238 -20.41 32.68 18.39
CA LEU A 238 -20.76 31.89 19.59
C LEU A 238 -20.50 32.64 20.91
N GLU A 239 -19.41 33.41 20.98
CA GLU A 239 -19.06 34.21 22.16
C GLU A 239 -20.10 35.32 22.40
N GLU A 240 -20.49 36.05 21.36
CA GLU A 240 -21.56 37.05 21.44
C GLU A 240 -22.91 36.42 21.84
N GLY A 241 -23.21 35.22 21.35
CA GLY A 241 -24.39 34.46 21.75
C GLY A 241 -24.39 34.10 23.22
N LEU A 242 -23.25 33.75 23.82
CA LEU A 242 -23.09 33.49 25.23
C LEU A 242 -23.29 34.76 26.06
N GLU A 243 -22.76 35.91 25.62
CA GLU A 243 -22.97 37.22 26.29
C GLU A 243 -24.43 37.60 26.31
N ILE A 244 -25.19 37.42 25.24
CA ILE A 244 -26.63 37.67 25.20
C ILE A 244 -27.39 36.75 26.16
N LEU A 245 -27.02 35.46 26.21
CA LEU A 245 -27.63 34.54 27.20
C LEU A 245 -27.39 34.99 28.65
N GLU A 246 -26.21 35.46 28.98
CA GLU A 246 -25.91 36.00 30.31
C GLU A 246 -26.77 37.23 30.61
N GLN A 247 -26.99 38.10 29.64
CA GLN A 247 -27.86 39.27 29.77
C GLN A 247 -29.33 38.84 29.97
N PHE A 248 -29.86 37.89 29.22
CA PHE A 248 -31.20 37.33 29.44
C PHE A 248 -31.35 36.79 30.84
N LEU A 249 -30.39 35.98 31.32
CA LEU A 249 -30.40 35.45 32.69
C LEU A 249 -30.39 36.53 33.77
N LYS A 250 -29.70 37.65 33.55
CA LYS A 250 -29.65 38.75 34.47
C LYS A 250 -31.02 39.45 34.55
N VAL A 251 -31.63 39.74 33.41
CA VAL A 251 -32.96 40.36 33.33
C VAL A 251 -34.01 39.48 33.98
N ASP A 252 -33.99 38.18 33.69
CA ASP A 252 -34.94 37.22 34.28
C ASP A 252 -34.81 37.13 35.80
N LYS A 253 -33.59 37.10 36.33
CA LYS A 253 -33.34 37.10 37.78
C LYS A 253 -33.87 38.35 38.46
N GLU A 254 -33.70 39.52 37.85
CA GLU A 254 -34.23 40.78 38.37
C GLU A 254 -35.77 40.81 38.34
N THR A 255 -36.36 40.35 37.22
CA THR A 255 -37.80 40.25 37.07
C THR A 255 -38.42 39.28 38.09
N LEU A 256 -37.79 38.12 38.27
CA LEU A 256 -38.23 37.13 39.27
C LEU A 256 -38.18 37.69 40.69
N LYS A 257 -37.12 38.46 41.03
CA LYS A 257 -36.99 39.12 42.33
C LYS A 257 -38.11 40.13 42.55
N ASN A 258 -38.44 40.94 41.55
CA ASN A 258 -39.51 41.95 41.63
C ASN A 258 -40.89 41.29 41.73
N LEU A 259 -41.17 40.27 40.97
CA LEU A 259 -42.42 39.50 41.04
C LEU A 259 -42.61 38.84 42.41
N ASN A 260 -41.56 38.21 42.94
CA ASN A 260 -41.61 37.63 44.29
C ASN A 260 -41.88 38.70 45.41
N LYS A 261 -41.37 39.92 45.21
CA LYS A 261 -41.68 41.03 46.13
C LYS A 261 -43.16 41.44 46.03
N GLN A 262 -43.66 41.61 44.81
CA GLN A 262 -45.07 41.92 44.56
C GLN A 262 -46.01 40.84 45.08
N ILE A 263 -45.69 39.55 44.89
CA ILE A 263 -46.48 38.46 45.47
C ILE A 263 -46.54 38.59 47.01
N LYS A 264 -45.43 38.83 47.69
CA LYS A 264 -45.39 39.00 49.15
C LYS A 264 -46.17 40.23 49.63
N GLU A 265 -46.16 41.31 48.87
CA GLU A 265 -46.93 42.51 49.15
C GLU A 265 -48.43 42.25 48.98
N ASN A 266 -48.85 41.64 47.92
CA ASN A 266 -50.23 41.27 47.65
C ASN A 266 -50.76 40.21 48.62
N ASP A 267 -49.95 39.27 49.07
CA ASP A 267 -50.32 38.26 50.07
C ASP A 267 -50.61 39.00 51.44
N LYS A 268 -49.77 39.97 51.80
CA LYS A 268 -50.02 40.80 53.04
C LYS A 268 -51.27 41.63 52.94
N GLU A 269 -51.62 42.14 51.76
CA GLU A 269 -52.88 42.88 51.56
C GLU A 269 -54.08 41.94 51.64
N LEU A 270 -54.00 40.76 51.02
CA LEU A 270 -55.04 39.76 51.12
C LEU A 270 -55.31 39.27 52.56
N GLU A 271 -54.27 39.13 53.36
CA GLU A 271 -54.44 38.81 54.79
C GLU A 271 -55.20 39.92 55.55
N LYS A 272 -55.01 41.20 55.20
CA LYS A 272 -55.80 42.33 55.83
C LYS A 272 -57.29 42.33 55.49
N PHE A 273 -57.61 41.73 54.28
CA PHE A 273 -59.02 41.60 53.88
C PHE A 273 -59.73 40.32 54.40
N ARG A 274 -58.97 39.38 54.99
CA ARG A 274 -59.46 38.17 55.60
C ARG A 274 -59.76 38.25 57.08
N LEU A 275 -59.33 39.34 57.69
CA LEU A 275 -59.66 39.75 59.08
C LEU A 275 -60.85 40.69 59.07
#